data_89c51c4fdce22e48b1c1b51c14708cc5
#
_entry.id   89c51c4fdce22e48b1c1b51c14708cc5
#
_cell.length_a   1.000
_cell.length_b   1.000
_cell.length_c   1.000
_cell.angle_alpha   90.00
_cell.angle_beta   90.00
_cell.angle_gamma   90.00
#
_symmetry.space_group_name_H-M   'P 1'
#
loop_
_entity.id
_entity.type
_entity.pdbx_description
1 polymer ?
#
loop_
_entity_poly.entity_id
_entity_poly.type
_entity_poly.pdbx_seq_one_letter_code
_entity_poly.pdbx_strand_id
1 'polypeptide(L)'
;SEVSALLGRLPSAVGYQPTLAEEMGALQERITSTHDGSVTSVQAVYVPADDLTDPAPATTFSHLDTTTVLSRKISEQGIYPAVDPLASSSRILEADIVGQEHYDVARGVQEVLQKYSELQDIIAILGIDELGDEDKKIVTRARKIQRFLSQPTHVAEKFSGLPGIYGPLRESVRGFRTILDGDMDAYPEAAFFN
;
A
#
# COMPACT_ATOMS: atom_id res chain seq x y z
N SER A 1 -9.88 4.08 -26.58
CA SER A 1 -8.92 3.52 -27.57
C SER A 1 -9.63 3.04 -28.85
N GLU A 2 -10.71 2.25 -28.74
CA GLU A 2 -11.45 1.71 -29.91
C GLU A 2 -12.03 2.83 -30.80
N VAL A 3 -12.65 3.84 -30.21
CA VAL A 3 -13.18 4.99 -30.95
C VAL A 3 -12.07 5.75 -31.67
N SER A 4 -10.92 5.92 -31.03
CA SER A 4 -9.75 6.56 -31.62
C SER A 4 -9.24 5.79 -32.84
N ALA A 5 -9.20 4.45 -32.76
CA ALA A 5 -8.83 3.59 -33.89
C ALA A 5 -9.84 3.68 -35.04
N LEU A 6 -11.14 3.70 -34.74
CA LEU A 6 -12.20 3.91 -35.76
C LEU A 6 -12.11 5.26 -36.46
N LEU A 7 -11.62 6.28 -35.76
CA LEU A 7 -11.38 7.62 -36.33
C LEU A 7 -10.05 7.72 -37.12
N GLY A 8 -9.32 6.60 -37.31
CA GLY A 8 -8.08 6.54 -38.04
C GLY A 8 -6.88 7.23 -37.36
N ARG A 9 -6.93 7.46 -36.06
CA ARG A 9 -5.83 8.02 -35.30
C ARG A 9 -4.76 6.96 -35.05
N LEU A 10 -3.49 7.32 -35.16
CA LEU A 10 -2.37 6.42 -34.85
C LEU A 10 -2.39 6.06 -33.35
N PRO A 11 -2.30 4.77 -33.02
CA PRO A 11 -2.25 4.35 -31.62
C PRO A 11 -0.94 4.76 -30.95
N SER A 12 -1.00 5.07 -29.67
CA SER A 12 0.17 5.24 -28.80
C SER A 12 0.61 3.89 -28.22
N ALA A 13 1.50 3.91 -27.19
CA ALA A 13 1.96 2.72 -26.52
C ALA A 13 0.80 1.82 -26.07
N VAL A 14 0.95 0.50 -26.20
CA VAL A 14 -0.05 -0.52 -25.81
C VAL A 14 -1.41 -0.35 -26.53
N GLY A 15 -1.44 0.35 -27.65
CA GLY A 15 -2.67 0.56 -28.42
C GLY A 15 -3.65 1.59 -27.84
N TYR A 16 -3.23 2.39 -26.86
CA TYR A 16 -4.05 3.48 -26.33
C TYR A 16 -4.14 4.65 -27.31
N GLN A 17 -5.15 5.50 -27.13
CA GLN A 17 -5.29 6.73 -27.90
C GLN A 17 -4.12 7.70 -27.63
N PRO A 18 -3.67 8.48 -28.61
CA PRO A 18 -2.59 9.45 -28.42
C PRO A 18 -2.94 10.57 -27.45
N THR A 19 -4.23 10.82 -27.22
CA THR A 19 -4.77 11.85 -26.32
C THR A 19 -5.07 11.34 -24.91
N LEU A 20 -4.60 10.14 -24.53
CA LEU A 20 -4.91 9.52 -23.23
C LEU A 20 -4.59 10.44 -22.04
N ALA A 21 -3.38 11.00 -22.01
CA ALA A 21 -2.95 11.86 -20.91
C ALA A 21 -3.75 13.17 -20.83
N GLU A 22 -4.09 13.75 -22.00
CA GLU A 22 -4.88 14.97 -22.06
C GLU A 22 -6.32 14.76 -21.62
N GLU A 23 -6.96 13.68 -22.08
CA GLU A 23 -8.33 13.33 -21.70
C GLU A 23 -8.42 12.97 -20.20
N MET A 24 -7.43 12.23 -19.68
CA MET A 24 -7.35 11.91 -18.26
C MET A 24 -7.11 13.16 -17.41
N GLY A 25 -6.21 14.05 -17.83
CA GLY A 25 -5.94 15.33 -17.19
C GLY A 25 -7.18 16.21 -17.12
N ALA A 26 -7.93 16.33 -18.20
CA ALA A 26 -9.17 17.10 -18.25
C ALA A 26 -10.23 16.58 -17.28
N LEU A 27 -10.30 15.26 -17.05
CA LEU A 27 -11.18 14.68 -16.05
C LEU A 27 -10.69 14.99 -14.64
N GLN A 28 -9.40 14.77 -14.37
CA GLN A 28 -8.82 14.91 -13.02
C GLN A 28 -8.77 16.37 -12.53
N GLU A 29 -8.56 17.33 -13.41
CA GLU A 29 -8.58 18.76 -13.09
C GLU A 29 -9.94 19.27 -12.57
N ARG A 30 -11.03 18.52 -12.81
CA ARG A 30 -12.36 18.83 -12.23
C ARG A 30 -12.47 18.46 -10.76
N ILE A 31 -11.59 17.64 -10.26
CA ILE A 31 -11.51 17.22 -8.86
C ILE A 31 -10.58 18.20 -8.14
N THR A 32 -11.16 19.24 -7.58
CA THR A 32 -10.38 20.35 -7.03
C THR A 32 -11.09 21.01 -5.85
N SER A 33 -10.36 21.87 -5.15
CA SER A 33 -10.91 22.77 -4.12
C SER A 33 -11.08 24.17 -4.70
N THR A 34 -12.21 24.79 -4.39
CA THR A 34 -12.55 26.17 -4.73
C THR A 34 -12.78 26.99 -3.46
N HIS A 35 -13.11 28.27 -3.61
CA HIS A 35 -13.49 29.11 -2.46
C HIS A 35 -14.77 28.62 -1.77
N ASP A 36 -15.67 27.98 -2.52
CA ASP A 36 -17.00 27.57 -2.03
C ASP A 36 -17.04 26.12 -1.53
N GLY A 37 -16.00 25.31 -1.82
CA GLY A 37 -15.98 23.92 -1.39
C GLY A 37 -14.86 23.10 -2.01
N SER A 38 -14.83 21.80 -1.67
CA SER A 38 -13.85 20.85 -2.14
C SER A 38 -14.50 19.54 -2.60
N VAL A 39 -13.85 18.87 -3.54
CA VAL A 39 -14.21 17.53 -4.01
C VAL A 39 -13.16 16.54 -3.55
N THR A 40 -13.60 15.56 -2.74
CA THR A 40 -12.77 14.38 -2.43
C THR A 40 -13.23 13.23 -3.30
N SER A 41 -12.30 12.58 -4.00
CA SER A 41 -12.61 11.44 -4.85
C SER A 41 -11.94 10.17 -4.34
N VAL A 42 -12.62 9.04 -4.51
CA VAL A 42 -12.05 7.70 -4.35
C VAL A 42 -12.22 6.99 -5.69
N GLN A 43 -11.10 6.62 -6.30
CA GLN A 43 -11.07 6.05 -7.63
C GLN A 43 -10.52 4.63 -7.57
N ALA A 44 -11.31 3.66 -8.05
CA ALA A 44 -10.81 2.31 -8.26
C ALA A 44 -10.17 2.22 -9.65
N VAL A 45 -8.88 1.92 -9.69
CA VAL A 45 -8.11 1.80 -10.93
C VAL A 45 -7.78 0.33 -11.17
N TYR A 46 -8.28 -0.22 -12.29
CA TYR A 46 -7.89 -1.55 -12.72
C TYR A 46 -6.52 -1.51 -13.37
N VAL A 47 -5.64 -2.40 -12.93
CA VAL A 47 -4.26 -2.52 -13.43
C VAL A 47 -4.14 -3.78 -14.27
N PRO A 48 -4.05 -3.66 -15.62
CA PRO A 48 -3.95 -4.83 -16.50
C PRO A 48 -2.70 -5.65 -16.19
N ALA A 49 -2.87 -6.96 -16.02
CA ALA A 49 -1.79 -7.92 -15.77
C ALA A 49 -0.86 -7.56 -14.58
N ASP A 50 -1.38 -6.84 -13.59
CA ASP A 50 -0.61 -6.32 -12.44
C ASP A 50 0.57 -5.40 -12.84
N ASP A 51 0.54 -4.83 -14.07
CA ASP A 51 1.57 -3.94 -14.60
C ASP A 51 1.25 -2.48 -14.28
N LEU A 52 1.83 -1.97 -13.20
CA LEU A 52 1.69 -0.56 -12.79
C LEU A 52 2.31 0.43 -13.79
N THR A 53 3.11 -0.04 -14.74
CA THR A 53 3.73 0.78 -15.78
C THR A 53 2.87 0.92 -17.03
N ASP A 54 1.75 0.18 -17.12
CA ASP A 54 0.78 0.35 -18.20
C ASP A 54 0.34 1.84 -18.30
N PRO A 55 0.28 2.43 -19.49
CA PRO A 55 0.01 3.86 -19.65
C PRO A 55 -1.26 4.38 -18.99
N ALA A 56 -2.33 3.58 -18.90
CA ALA A 56 -3.58 4.02 -18.29
C ALA A 56 -3.49 4.18 -16.78
N PRO A 57 -3.09 3.16 -15.99
CA PRO A 57 -2.88 3.33 -14.56
C PRO A 57 -1.74 4.33 -14.25
N ALA A 58 -0.61 4.28 -14.98
CA ALA A 58 0.50 5.18 -14.76
C ALA A 58 0.11 6.66 -14.91
N THR A 59 -0.65 6.99 -15.96
CA THR A 59 -1.18 8.34 -16.18
C THR A 59 -2.16 8.74 -15.07
N THR A 60 -3.04 7.82 -14.65
CA THR A 60 -3.99 8.08 -13.57
C THR A 60 -3.27 8.37 -12.26
N PHE A 61 -2.28 7.56 -11.89
CA PHE A 61 -1.54 7.70 -10.62
C PHE A 61 -0.82 9.04 -10.50
N SER A 62 -0.37 9.63 -11.60
CA SER A 62 0.28 10.94 -11.60
C SER A 62 -0.61 12.08 -11.10
N HIS A 63 -1.94 11.91 -11.16
CA HIS A 63 -2.93 12.88 -10.70
C HIS A 63 -3.44 12.65 -9.28
N LEU A 64 -3.09 11.52 -8.66
CA LEU A 64 -3.61 11.16 -7.33
C LEU A 64 -2.72 11.69 -6.20
N ASP A 65 -3.35 12.15 -5.14
CA ASP A 65 -2.64 12.58 -3.93
C ASP A 65 -2.24 11.39 -3.05
N THR A 66 -3.05 10.34 -3.08
CA THR A 66 -2.81 9.11 -2.33
C THR A 66 -3.09 7.90 -3.22
N THR A 67 -2.19 6.94 -3.22
CA THR A 67 -2.33 5.69 -3.96
C THR A 67 -2.23 4.52 -3.00
N THR A 68 -3.28 3.69 -2.95
CA THR A 68 -3.30 2.44 -2.19
C THR A 68 -3.22 1.28 -3.18
N VAL A 69 -2.11 0.56 -3.18
CA VAL A 69 -1.85 -0.55 -4.10
C VAL A 69 -2.22 -1.87 -3.44
N LEU A 70 -3.10 -2.63 -4.09
CA LEU A 70 -3.41 -4.01 -3.70
C LEU A 70 -2.48 -4.97 -4.44
N SER A 71 -1.85 -5.87 -3.71
CA SER A 71 -0.87 -6.82 -4.23
C SER A 71 -1.37 -8.26 -4.16
N ARG A 72 -1.29 -8.96 -5.29
CA ARG A 72 -1.63 -10.38 -5.37
C ARG A 72 -0.68 -11.22 -4.52
N LYS A 73 0.60 -10.89 -4.50
CA LYS A 73 1.61 -11.57 -3.66
C LYS A 73 1.29 -11.50 -2.17
N ILE A 74 0.75 -10.37 -1.70
CA ILE A 74 0.37 -10.19 -0.30
C ILE A 74 -0.88 -11.01 0.03
N SER A 75 -1.86 -11.07 -0.89
CA SER A 75 -3.04 -11.91 -0.70
C SER A 75 -2.72 -13.40 -0.67
N GLU A 76 -1.74 -13.85 -1.45
CA GLU A 76 -1.25 -15.23 -1.45
C GLU A 76 -0.59 -15.63 -0.12
N GLN A 77 -0.05 -14.65 0.62
CA GLN A 77 0.47 -14.85 1.98
C GLN A 77 -0.63 -14.89 3.06
N GLY A 78 -1.89 -14.73 2.65
CA GLY A 78 -3.03 -14.69 3.59
C GLY A 78 -3.15 -13.39 4.38
N ILE A 79 -2.52 -12.31 3.91
CA ILE A 79 -2.58 -10.98 4.54
C ILE A 79 -3.72 -10.18 3.92
N TYR A 80 -4.70 -9.79 4.74
CA TYR A 80 -5.87 -9.01 4.31
C TYR A 80 -6.13 -7.85 5.28
N PRO A 81 -6.42 -6.63 4.77
CA PRO A 81 -6.45 -6.26 3.36
C PRO A 81 -5.06 -6.39 2.70
N ALA A 82 -5.04 -6.83 1.43
CA ALA A 82 -3.81 -7.12 0.70
C ALA A 82 -3.11 -5.85 0.17
N VAL A 83 -2.97 -4.85 1.01
CA VAL A 83 -2.33 -3.57 0.69
C VAL A 83 -0.82 -3.73 0.76
N ASP A 84 -0.14 -3.27 -0.29
CA ASP A 84 1.32 -3.19 -0.32
C ASP A 84 1.78 -1.85 0.27
N PRO A 85 2.35 -1.84 1.48
CA PRO A 85 2.77 -0.60 2.14
C PRO A 85 4.01 0.03 1.50
N LEU A 86 4.79 -0.72 0.71
CA LEU A 86 5.98 -0.21 0.01
C LEU A 86 5.61 0.41 -1.34
N ALA A 87 4.62 -0.14 -2.03
CA ALA A 87 4.13 0.40 -3.30
C ALA A 87 3.09 1.51 -3.12
N SER A 88 2.47 1.62 -1.94
CA SER A 88 1.49 2.64 -1.62
C SER A 88 2.16 3.95 -1.18
N SER A 89 1.52 5.08 -1.49
CA SER A 89 2.07 6.40 -1.15
C SER A 89 0.97 7.40 -0.85
N SER A 90 1.34 8.46 -0.10
CA SER A 90 0.46 9.58 0.18
C SER A 90 1.25 10.87 0.27
N ARG A 91 0.79 11.93 -0.41
CA ARG A 91 1.40 13.27 -0.35
C ARG A 91 1.20 13.94 1.00
N ILE A 92 0.14 13.56 1.73
CA ILE A 92 -0.13 14.11 3.06
C ILE A 92 0.67 13.42 4.17
N LEU A 93 1.48 12.40 3.86
CA LEU A 93 2.38 11.78 4.84
C LEU A 93 3.64 12.66 5.01
N GLU A 94 3.43 13.80 5.61
CA GLU A 94 4.44 14.81 5.95
C GLU A 94 4.30 15.17 7.43
N ALA A 95 5.42 15.39 8.12
CA ALA A 95 5.42 15.65 9.56
C ALA A 95 4.56 16.86 9.96
N ASP A 96 4.52 17.89 9.11
CA ASP A 96 3.73 19.11 9.33
C ASP A 96 2.21 18.87 9.21
N ILE A 97 1.79 17.80 8.55
CA ILE A 97 0.38 17.48 8.32
C ILE A 97 -0.11 16.42 9.31
N VAL A 98 0.59 15.28 9.40
CA VAL A 98 0.16 14.14 10.22
C VAL A 98 0.76 14.16 11.63
N GLY A 99 1.73 15.02 11.88
CA GLY A 99 2.53 15.08 13.11
C GLY A 99 3.76 14.19 13.05
N GLN A 100 4.79 14.59 13.80
CA GLN A 100 6.11 13.95 13.77
C GLN A 100 6.05 12.47 14.14
N GLU A 101 5.30 12.12 15.18
CA GLU A 101 5.17 10.73 15.63
C GLU A 101 4.61 9.81 14.55
N HIS A 102 3.52 10.20 13.89
CA HIS A 102 2.91 9.41 12.83
C HIS A 102 3.86 9.25 11.65
N TYR A 103 4.52 10.34 11.26
CA TYR A 103 5.50 10.33 10.17
C TYR A 103 6.66 9.37 10.46
N ASP A 104 7.28 9.49 11.64
CA ASP A 104 8.42 8.66 12.03
C ASP A 104 8.04 7.18 12.10
N VAL A 105 6.88 6.87 12.68
CA VAL A 105 6.39 5.48 12.75
C VAL A 105 6.12 4.92 11.36
N ALA A 106 5.48 5.66 10.47
CA ALA A 106 5.21 5.21 9.11
C ALA A 106 6.51 4.93 8.34
N ARG A 107 7.50 5.81 8.46
CA ARG A 107 8.83 5.62 7.86
C ARG A 107 9.56 4.43 8.45
N GLY A 108 9.56 4.28 9.77
CA GLY A 108 10.17 3.12 10.43
C GLY A 108 9.55 1.79 10.01
N VAL A 109 8.23 1.73 9.86
CA VAL A 109 7.54 0.55 9.32
C VAL A 109 7.99 0.25 7.88
N GLN A 110 8.06 1.27 7.02
CA GLN A 110 8.53 1.10 5.65
C GLN A 110 9.98 0.60 5.58
N GLU A 111 10.87 1.14 6.40
CA GLU A 111 12.28 0.72 6.48
C GLU A 111 12.42 -0.75 6.90
N VAL A 112 11.70 -1.16 7.94
CA VAL A 112 11.72 -2.56 8.40
C VAL A 112 11.19 -3.52 7.33
N LEU A 113 10.08 -3.16 6.66
CA LEU A 113 9.50 -3.97 5.59
C LEU A 113 10.38 -4.01 4.35
N GLN A 114 11.01 -2.89 3.99
CA GLN A 114 11.96 -2.83 2.89
C GLN A 114 13.17 -3.74 3.14
N LYS A 115 13.77 -3.64 4.32
CA LYS A 115 14.88 -4.50 4.71
C LYS A 115 14.50 -5.98 4.74
N TYR A 116 13.30 -6.29 5.21
CA TYR A 116 12.77 -7.64 5.18
C TYR A 116 12.61 -8.16 3.74
N SER A 117 12.10 -7.33 2.83
CA SER A 117 11.99 -7.69 1.41
C SER A 117 13.35 -8.03 0.79
N GLU A 118 14.40 -7.28 1.12
CA GLU A 118 15.77 -7.54 0.66
C GLU A 118 16.34 -8.85 1.23
N LEU A 119 15.98 -9.19 2.47
CA LEU A 119 16.43 -10.43 3.11
C LEU A 119 15.68 -11.69 2.65
N GLN A 120 14.50 -11.54 2.05
CA GLN A 120 13.65 -12.68 1.64
C GLN A 120 14.37 -13.64 0.68
N ASP A 121 15.13 -13.14 -0.28
CA ASP A 121 15.86 -13.97 -1.23
C ASP A 121 16.98 -14.77 -0.53
N ILE A 122 17.65 -14.14 0.43
CA ILE A 122 18.70 -14.80 1.25
C ILE A 122 18.06 -15.88 2.12
N ILE A 123 16.92 -15.58 2.76
CA ILE A 123 16.19 -16.54 3.61
C ILE A 123 15.71 -17.74 2.80
N ALA A 124 15.25 -17.52 1.56
CA ALA A 124 14.77 -18.59 0.69
C ALA A 124 15.88 -19.55 0.27
N ILE A 125 17.12 -19.08 0.14
CA ILE A 125 18.27 -19.88 -0.31
C ILE A 125 19.02 -20.51 0.86
N LEU A 126 19.31 -19.76 1.91
CA LEU A 126 20.19 -20.17 3.00
C LEU A 126 19.44 -20.51 4.30
N GLY A 127 18.18 -20.07 4.44
CA GLY A 127 17.43 -20.18 5.67
C GLY A 127 17.65 -18.99 6.62
N ILE A 128 16.74 -18.85 7.58
CA ILE A 128 16.77 -17.75 8.56
C ILE A 128 17.93 -17.88 9.55
N ASP A 129 18.42 -19.10 9.79
CA ASP A 129 19.45 -19.37 10.79
C ASP A 129 20.81 -18.80 10.39
N GLU A 130 21.05 -18.63 9.09
CA GLU A 130 22.28 -18.04 8.55
C GLU A 130 22.33 -16.51 8.64
N LEU A 131 21.25 -15.86 9.01
CA LEU A 131 21.21 -14.42 9.22
C LEU A 131 21.93 -14.01 10.51
N GLY A 132 22.54 -12.83 10.50
CA GLY A 132 23.05 -12.19 11.72
C GLY A 132 21.93 -11.85 12.71
N ASP A 133 22.28 -11.67 13.96
CA ASP A 133 21.31 -11.42 15.04
C ASP A 133 20.44 -10.15 14.79
N GLU A 134 21.03 -9.11 14.23
CA GLU A 134 20.31 -7.88 13.89
C GLU A 134 19.28 -8.12 12.76
N ASP A 135 19.67 -8.84 11.71
CA ASP A 135 18.77 -9.18 10.62
C ASP A 135 17.63 -10.12 11.09
N LYS A 136 17.92 -11.06 12.00
CA LYS A 136 16.89 -11.91 12.65
C LYS A 136 15.85 -11.09 13.42
N LYS A 137 16.28 -10.04 14.12
CA LYS A 137 15.36 -9.12 14.82
C LYS A 137 14.49 -8.36 13.80
N ILE A 138 15.08 -7.85 12.73
CA ILE A 138 14.35 -7.15 11.67
C ILE A 138 13.30 -8.07 11.04
N VAL A 139 13.65 -9.30 10.70
CA VAL A 139 12.72 -10.30 10.15
C VAL A 139 11.57 -10.58 11.12
N THR A 140 11.87 -10.77 12.40
CA THR A 140 10.86 -11.03 13.43
C THR A 140 9.90 -9.85 13.58
N ARG A 141 10.41 -8.62 13.63
CA ARG A 141 9.59 -7.41 13.72
C ARG A 141 8.76 -7.18 12.45
N ALA A 142 9.35 -7.40 11.26
CA ALA A 142 8.65 -7.30 10.00
C ALA A 142 7.42 -8.24 9.92
N ARG A 143 7.57 -9.49 10.37
CA ARG A 143 6.47 -10.45 10.41
C ARG A 143 5.37 -10.02 11.40
N LYS A 144 5.74 -9.47 12.55
CA LYS A 144 4.77 -8.89 13.50
C LYS A 144 4.03 -7.71 12.90
N ILE A 145 4.75 -6.81 12.21
CA ILE A 145 4.15 -5.69 11.48
C ILE A 145 3.16 -6.19 10.42
N GLN A 146 3.52 -7.19 9.62
CA GLN A 146 2.63 -7.78 8.62
C GLN A 146 1.37 -8.38 9.27
N ARG A 147 1.49 -9.06 10.40
CA ARG A 147 0.35 -9.58 11.15
C ARG A 147 -0.52 -8.46 11.71
N PHE A 148 0.08 -7.41 12.24
CA PHE A 148 -0.65 -6.25 12.77
C PHE A 148 -1.35 -5.44 11.66
N LEU A 149 -0.83 -5.43 10.44
CA LEU A 149 -1.51 -4.87 9.26
C LEU A 149 -2.68 -5.74 8.80
N SER A 150 -2.66 -7.04 9.10
CA SER A 150 -3.67 -8.01 8.68
C SER A 150 -4.76 -8.12 9.74
N GLN A 151 -5.82 -7.36 9.58
CA GLN A 151 -6.94 -7.33 10.53
C GLN A 151 -8.25 -7.77 9.85
N PRO A 152 -9.18 -8.43 10.59
CA PRO A 152 -10.49 -8.76 10.05
C PRO A 152 -11.25 -7.49 9.68
N THR A 153 -11.80 -7.44 8.48
CA THR A 153 -12.59 -6.30 8.01
C THR A 153 -14.09 -6.62 8.04
N HIS A 154 -14.94 -5.63 8.28
CA HIS A 154 -16.39 -5.80 8.27
C HIS A 154 -16.91 -6.32 6.92
N VAL A 155 -16.26 -5.92 5.81
CA VAL A 155 -16.63 -6.40 4.46
C VAL A 155 -16.39 -7.89 4.29
N ALA A 156 -15.36 -8.43 4.97
CA ALA A 156 -14.97 -9.83 4.85
C ALA A 156 -15.67 -10.77 5.85
N GLU A 157 -16.47 -10.28 6.77
CA GLU A 157 -17.12 -11.09 7.83
C GLU A 157 -17.86 -12.33 7.30
N LYS A 158 -18.58 -12.17 6.20
CA LYS A 158 -19.34 -13.27 5.58
C LYS A 158 -18.46 -14.38 4.99
N PHE A 159 -17.22 -14.06 4.67
CA PHE A 159 -16.26 -14.99 4.07
C PHE A 159 -15.29 -15.58 5.10
N SER A 160 -14.83 -14.76 6.04
CA SER A 160 -13.86 -15.15 7.06
C SER A 160 -14.51 -15.82 8.27
N GLY A 161 -15.78 -15.53 8.55
CA GLY A 161 -16.45 -15.93 9.79
C GLY A 161 -15.98 -15.16 11.03
N LEU A 162 -15.10 -14.17 10.86
CA LEU A 162 -14.57 -13.34 11.94
C LEU A 162 -15.26 -11.97 11.92
N PRO A 163 -15.66 -11.43 13.08
CA PRO A 163 -16.21 -10.07 13.15
C PRO A 163 -15.13 -9.05 12.75
N GLY A 164 -15.54 -8.03 11.99
CA GLY A 164 -14.64 -6.95 11.60
C GLY A 164 -14.22 -6.10 12.80
N ILE A 165 -12.99 -5.61 12.76
CA ILE A 165 -12.42 -4.77 13.80
C ILE A 165 -12.12 -3.39 13.25
N TYR A 166 -12.52 -2.36 13.99
CA TYR A 166 -12.14 -0.97 13.71
C TYR A 166 -11.05 -0.53 14.67
N GLY A 167 -9.86 -0.29 14.14
CA GLY A 167 -8.74 0.29 14.89
C GLY A 167 -8.66 1.81 14.67
N PRO A 168 -8.82 2.65 15.72
CA PRO A 168 -8.56 4.07 15.60
C PRO A 168 -7.12 4.33 15.13
N LEU A 169 -6.92 5.29 14.22
CA LEU A 169 -5.61 5.62 13.65
C LEU A 169 -4.54 5.84 14.73
N ARG A 170 -4.89 6.57 15.78
CA ARG A 170 -3.97 6.85 16.88
C ARG A 170 -3.48 5.60 17.60
N GLU A 171 -4.37 4.63 17.83
CA GLU A 171 -4.02 3.35 18.45
C GLU A 171 -3.19 2.49 17.50
N SER A 172 -3.46 2.54 16.21
CA SER A 172 -2.66 1.86 15.20
C SER A 172 -1.22 2.42 15.16
N VAL A 173 -1.06 3.74 15.13
CA VAL A 173 0.26 4.38 15.18
C VAL A 173 1.02 3.99 16.46
N ARG A 174 0.36 4.01 17.61
CA ARG A 174 0.93 3.58 18.88
C ARG A 174 1.34 2.10 18.86
N GLY A 175 0.49 1.23 18.31
CA GLY A 175 0.80 -0.20 18.18
C GLY A 175 2.04 -0.45 17.32
N PHE A 176 2.15 0.20 16.16
CA PHE A 176 3.35 0.11 15.34
C PHE A 176 4.59 0.64 16.06
N ARG A 177 4.46 1.73 16.82
CA ARG A 177 5.55 2.29 17.61
C ARG A 177 6.12 1.26 18.58
N THR A 178 5.27 0.60 19.37
CA THR A 178 5.72 -0.41 20.33
C THR A 178 6.41 -1.62 19.70
N ILE A 179 6.00 -1.98 18.46
CA ILE A 179 6.69 -3.03 17.68
C ILE A 179 8.07 -2.56 17.23
N LEU A 180 8.18 -1.34 16.72
CA LEU A 180 9.44 -0.76 16.23
C LEU A 180 10.45 -0.57 17.38
N ASP A 181 10.00 -0.10 18.53
CA ASP A 181 10.86 0.14 19.70
C ASP A 181 11.36 -1.18 20.34
N GLY A 182 10.73 -2.32 19.99
CA GLY A 182 11.12 -3.65 20.45
C GLY A 182 10.46 -4.10 21.73
N ASP A 183 9.55 -3.32 22.29
CA ASP A 183 8.79 -3.66 23.51
C ASP A 183 7.99 -4.96 23.35
N MET A 184 7.69 -5.30 22.09
CA MET A 184 6.93 -6.50 21.73
C MET A 184 7.79 -7.66 21.26
N ASP A 185 9.12 -7.60 21.35
CA ASP A 185 10.01 -8.64 20.82
C ASP A 185 9.81 -10.01 21.49
N ALA A 186 9.41 -10.03 22.76
CA ALA A 186 9.15 -11.27 23.52
C ALA A 186 7.83 -11.98 23.15
N TYR A 187 6.91 -11.32 22.45
CA TYR A 187 5.61 -11.89 22.10
C TYR A 187 5.65 -12.66 20.77
N PRO A 188 4.89 -13.77 20.63
CA PRO A 188 4.83 -14.54 19.40
C PRO A 188 4.07 -13.76 18.30
N GLU A 189 4.39 -14.05 17.03
CA GLU A 189 3.74 -13.40 15.86
C GLU A 189 2.21 -13.53 15.86
N ALA A 190 1.68 -14.65 16.35
CA ALA A 190 0.24 -14.89 16.41
C ALA A 190 -0.53 -13.91 17.31
N ALA A 191 0.16 -13.27 18.28
CA ALA A 191 -0.47 -12.29 19.17
C ALA A 191 -0.81 -10.96 18.49
N PHE A 192 -0.34 -10.74 17.26
CA PHE A 192 -0.56 -9.48 16.51
C PHE A 192 -1.69 -9.56 15.49
N PHE A 193 -2.35 -10.69 15.40
CA PHE A 193 -3.56 -10.89 14.61
C PHE A 193 -4.74 -11.06 15.56
N ASN A 194 -5.73 -10.18 15.45
CA ASN A 194 -6.98 -10.28 16.22
C ASN A 194 -8.10 -10.84 15.37
#